data_8656091982bd61f777db1b06a632ef5a
#
_entry.id   8656091982bd61f777db1b06a632ef5a
#
_cell.length_a   1.000
_cell.length_b   1.000
_cell.length_c   1.000
_cell.angle_alpha   90.00
_cell.angle_beta   90.00
_cell.angle_gamma   90.00
#
_symmetry.space_group_name_H-M   'P 1'
#
loop_
_entity.id
_entity.type
_entity.pdbx_description
1 polymer ?
#
loop_
_entity_poly.entity_id
_entity_poly.type
_entity_poly.pdbx_seq_one_letter_code
_entity_poly.pdbx_strand_id
1 'polypeptide(L)'
;PRYRGDMLIKPSKTNSKKIRVINKVKIEDYLKQVVPSEMPESFGVEALKAQAVAARTYALSDYLKNRYEKDGFHVKDTTESQVYNNAKENESSTKAIEATSGKVLMNDGKPIDAKYFSTSSGFTEAAKYHPFSF
;
A
#
# COMPACT_ATOMS: atom_id res chain seq x y z
N PRO A 1 7.04 -4.13 -18.03
CA PRO A 1 6.67 -4.19 -16.62
C PRO A 1 6.31 -5.62 -16.22
N ARG A 2 6.68 -6.01 -15.01
CA ARG A 2 6.35 -7.33 -14.46
C ARG A 2 5.59 -7.14 -13.17
N TYR A 3 4.33 -7.55 -13.16
CA TYR A 3 3.48 -7.55 -11.97
C TYR A 3 3.22 -8.99 -11.53
N ARG A 4 3.12 -9.21 -10.21
CA ARG A 4 2.67 -10.47 -9.63
C ARG A 4 1.14 -10.55 -9.66
N GLY A 5 0.60 -11.77 -9.58
CA GLY A 5 -0.86 -11.99 -9.60
C GLY A 5 -1.48 -11.91 -10.99
N ASP A 6 -2.77 -11.69 -11.04
CA ASP A 6 -3.58 -11.71 -12.25
C ASP A 6 -3.92 -10.29 -12.72
N MET A 7 -3.97 -10.08 -14.03
CA MET A 7 -4.41 -8.82 -14.63
C MET A 7 -5.83 -8.94 -15.16
N LEU A 8 -6.73 -8.11 -14.65
CA LEU A 8 -8.11 -8.00 -15.12
C LEU A 8 -8.24 -6.77 -16.00
N ILE A 9 -8.67 -6.97 -17.24
CA ILE A 9 -8.93 -5.89 -18.18
C ILE A 9 -10.44 -5.69 -18.29
N LYS A 10 -10.91 -4.48 -18.00
CA LYS A 10 -12.33 -4.11 -18.06
C LYS A 10 -12.52 -2.82 -18.85
N PRO A 11 -13.67 -2.62 -19.50
CA PRO A 11 -14.04 -1.32 -20.06
C PRO A 11 -14.03 -0.24 -18.98
N SER A 12 -13.59 0.97 -19.30
CA SER A 12 -13.73 2.11 -18.40
C SER A 12 -15.21 2.49 -18.27
N LYS A 13 -15.65 2.78 -17.04
CA LYS A 13 -17.04 3.21 -16.78
C LYS A 13 -17.30 4.66 -17.20
N THR A 14 -16.23 5.46 -17.29
CA THR A 14 -16.34 6.91 -17.56
C THR A 14 -15.97 7.29 -18.98
N ASN A 15 -15.32 6.40 -19.73
CA ASN A 15 -14.91 6.66 -21.09
C ASN A 15 -14.85 5.35 -21.90
N SER A 16 -15.78 5.22 -22.84
CA SER A 16 -15.90 4.00 -23.68
C SER A 16 -14.69 3.71 -24.56
N LYS A 17 -13.83 4.69 -24.80
CA LYS A 17 -12.58 4.54 -25.56
C LYS A 17 -11.38 4.11 -24.71
N LYS A 18 -11.57 3.95 -23.39
CA LYS A 18 -10.51 3.56 -22.45
C LYS A 18 -10.81 2.21 -21.81
N ILE A 19 -9.75 1.52 -21.48
CA ILE A 19 -9.80 0.30 -20.65
C ILE A 19 -9.32 0.62 -19.23
N ARG A 20 -9.77 -0.17 -18.28
CA ARG A 20 -9.26 -0.22 -16.91
C ARG A 20 -8.48 -1.51 -16.74
N VAL A 21 -7.28 -1.41 -16.22
CA VAL A 21 -6.45 -2.55 -15.87
C VAL A 21 -6.40 -2.65 -14.36
N ILE A 22 -6.78 -3.81 -13.80
CA ILE A 22 -6.80 -4.06 -12.35
C ILE A 22 -5.87 -5.24 -12.08
N ASN A 23 -4.90 -5.07 -11.20
CA ASN A 23 -4.03 -6.15 -10.75
C ASN A 23 -4.64 -6.82 -9.51
N LYS A 24 -4.99 -8.09 -9.62
CA LYS A 24 -5.42 -8.93 -8.50
C LYS A 24 -4.21 -9.68 -7.96
N VAL A 25 -3.75 -9.28 -6.79
CA VAL A 25 -2.49 -9.75 -6.19
C VAL A 25 -2.67 -10.04 -4.71
N LYS A 26 -1.89 -11.00 -4.17
CA LYS A 26 -1.81 -11.24 -2.73
C LYS A 26 -1.09 -10.06 -2.06
N ILE A 27 -1.49 -9.72 -0.82
CA ILE A 27 -0.95 -8.56 -0.12
C ILE A 27 0.58 -8.62 0.05
N GLU A 28 1.14 -9.77 0.37
CA GLU A 28 2.59 -9.93 0.53
C GLU A 28 3.35 -9.73 -0.80
N ASP A 29 2.77 -10.17 -1.91
CA ASP A 29 3.34 -9.96 -3.24
C ASP A 29 3.19 -8.50 -3.71
N TYR A 30 2.08 -7.83 -3.35
CA TYR A 30 1.87 -6.41 -3.56
C TYR A 30 2.95 -5.58 -2.86
N LEU A 31 3.26 -5.90 -1.61
CA LEU A 31 4.27 -5.21 -0.82
C LEU A 31 5.69 -5.31 -1.41
N LYS A 32 6.01 -6.38 -2.16
CA LYS A 32 7.32 -6.51 -2.83
C LYS A 32 7.61 -5.41 -3.86
N GLN A 33 6.59 -4.71 -4.32
CA GLN A 33 6.74 -3.54 -5.19
C GLN A 33 6.45 -2.22 -4.46
N VAL A 34 5.55 -2.20 -3.47
CA VAL A 34 5.26 -1.00 -2.69
C VAL A 34 6.45 -0.59 -1.83
N VAL A 35 6.99 -1.52 -1.03
CA VAL A 35 8.08 -1.17 -0.10
C VAL A 35 9.30 -0.58 -0.81
N PRO A 36 9.84 -1.15 -1.89
CA PRO A 36 10.96 -0.54 -2.59
C PRO A 36 10.59 0.72 -3.38
N SER A 37 9.30 0.98 -3.65
CA SER A 37 8.84 2.23 -4.25
C SER A 37 8.78 3.37 -3.25
N GLU A 38 8.54 3.06 -1.97
CA GLU A 38 8.31 4.04 -0.91
C GLU A 38 9.58 4.29 -0.08
N MET A 39 10.49 3.33 0.03
CA MET A 39 11.66 3.42 0.88
C MET A 39 12.91 2.82 0.25
N PRO A 40 14.00 3.60 0.13
CA PRO A 40 15.31 3.10 -0.30
C PRO A 40 15.84 2.02 0.66
N GLU A 41 16.46 0.96 0.12
CA GLU A 41 17.06 -0.10 0.94
C GLU A 41 18.21 0.38 1.83
N SER A 42 18.84 1.51 1.50
CA SER A 42 19.88 2.15 2.30
C SER A 42 19.42 2.63 3.68
N PHE A 43 18.10 2.70 3.92
CA PHE A 43 17.55 3.04 5.24
C PHE A 43 17.69 1.90 6.27
N GLY A 44 18.08 0.72 5.81
CA GLY A 44 18.37 -0.43 6.65
C GLY A 44 17.15 -1.32 6.91
N VAL A 45 17.44 -2.55 7.36
CA VAL A 45 16.45 -3.62 7.44
C VAL A 45 15.30 -3.32 8.41
N GLU A 46 15.57 -2.67 9.54
CA GLU A 46 14.53 -2.36 10.52
C GLU A 46 13.57 -1.27 10.02
N ALA A 47 14.07 -0.28 9.28
CA ALA A 47 13.23 0.71 8.61
C ALA A 47 12.36 0.05 7.54
N LEU A 48 12.91 -0.86 6.74
CA LEU A 48 12.15 -1.62 5.75
C LEU A 48 11.08 -2.52 6.38
N LYS A 49 11.36 -3.12 7.56
CA LYS A 49 10.35 -3.88 8.32
C LYS A 49 9.23 -2.97 8.81
N ALA A 50 9.54 -1.80 9.36
CA ALA A 50 8.55 -0.83 9.79
C ALA A 50 7.68 -0.36 8.62
N GLN A 51 8.30 -0.05 7.48
CA GLN A 51 7.59 0.31 6.25
C GLN A 51 6.67 -0.82 5.75
N ALA A 52 7.13 -2.07 5.79
CA ALA A 52 6.31 -3.22 5.38
C ALA A 52 5.08 -3.38 6.27
N VAL A 53 5.22 -3.21 7.58
CA VAL A 53 4.08 -3.26 8.53
C VAL A 53 3.12 -2.10 8.30
N ALA A 54 3.62 -0.88 8.13
CA ALA A 54 2.79 0.30 7.86
C ALA A 54 2.03 0.16 6.53
N ALA A 55 2.72 -0.19 5.44
CA ALA A 55 2.12 -0.35 4.12
C ALA A 55 1.07 -1.49 4.09
N ARG A 56 1.34 -2.60 4.77
CA ARG A 56 0.38 -3.71 4.91
C ARG A 56 -0.87 -3.27 5.66
N THR A 57 -0.69 -2.54 6.76
CA THR A 57 -1.79 -2.03 7.56
C THR A 57 -2.65 -1.06 6.78
N TYR A 58 -2.03 -0.12 6.06
CA TYR A 58 -2.73 0.83 5.21
C TYR A 58 -3.55 0.12 4.11
N ALA A 59 -2.93 -0.81 3.38
CA ALA A 59 -3.61 -1.56 2.32
C ALA A 59 -4.79 -2.38 2.88
N LEU A 60 -4.64 -3.01 4.05
CA LEU A 60 -5.71 -3.76 4.70
C LEU A 60 -6.84 -2.83 5.17
N SER A 61 -6.50 -1.66 5.74
CA SER A 61 -7.48 -0.66 6.13
C SER A 61 -8.31 -0.18 4.94
N ASP A 62 -7.67 0.13 3.81
CA ASP A 62 -8.34 0.53 2.57
C ASP A 62 -9.19 -0.60 1.96
N TYR A 63 -8.71 -1.84 2.03
CA TYR A 63 -9.48 -3.01 1.62
C TYR A 63 -10.78 -3.12 2.44
N LEU A 64 -10.72 -2.97 3.75
CA LEU A 64 -11.88 -3.08 4.64
C LEU A 64 -12.84 -1.88 4.49
N LYS A 65 -12.33 -0.68 4.22
CA LYS A 65 -13.15 0.51 3.92
C LYS A 65 -13.88 0.39 2.58
N ASN A 66 -13.33 -0.41 1.66
CA ASN A 66 -13.88 -0.72 0.34
C ASN A 66 -14.31 0.54 -0.46
N ARG A 67 -13.52 1.61 -0.36
CA ARG A 67 -13.84 2.93 -0.95
C ARG A 67 -14.10 2.89 -2.46
N TYR A 68 -13.47 1.97 -3.15
CA TYR A 68 -13.53 1.84 -4.62
C TYR A 68 -14.33 0.61 -5.07
N GLU A 69 -15.23 0.08 -4.22
CA GLU A 69 -16.05 -1.11 -4.53
C GLU A 69 -16.78 -0.98 -5.87
N LYS A 70 -17.42 0.16 -6.09
CA LYS A 70 -18.14 0.46 -7.36
C LYS A 70 -17.23 0.41 -8.58
N ASP A 71 -15.94 0.62 -8.39
CA ASP A 71 -14.93 0.58 -9.45
C ASP A 71 -14.30 -0.81 -9.62
N GLY A 72 -14.46 -1.69 -8.63
CA GLY A 72 -14.02 -3.07 -8.64
C GLY A 72 -12.55 -3.25 -8.28
N PHE A 73 -11.97 -2.33 -7.51
CA PHE A 73 -10.63 -2.43 -6.93
C PHE A 73 -10.63 -1.86 -5.49
N HIS A 74 -9.55 -2.04 -4.74
CA HIS A 74 -9.47 -1.63 -3.33
C HIS A 74 -8.53 -0.46 -3.09
N VAL A 75 -7.45 -0.36 -3.86
CA VAL A 75 -6.42 0.69 -3.75
C VAL A 75 -6.06 1.20 -5.15
N LYS A 76 -5.61 2.45 -5.22
CA LYS A 76 -5.01 3.02 -6.42
C LYS A 76 -3.49 2.77 -6.41
N ASP A 77 -2.87 2.82 -7.57
CA ASP A 77 -1.42 2.66 -7.78
C ASP A 77 -0.64 3.98 -7.68
N THR A 78 -1.27 5.00 -7.12
CA THR A 78 -0.75 6.36 -7.00
C THR A 78 -0.63 6.80 -5.54
N THR A 79 -0.08 7.98 -5.30
CA THR A 79 0.01 8.61 -3.96
C THR A 79 -1.34 8.85 -3.28
N GLU A 80 -2.47 8.67 -3.98
CA GLU A 80 -3.80 8.67 -3.35
C GLU A 80 -4.03 7.44 -2.46
N SER A 81 -3.28 6.35 -2.69
CA SER A 81 -3.23 5.16 -1.83
C SER A 81 -1.77 4.83 -1.53
N GLN A 82 -1.11 4.05 -2.36
CA GLN A 82 0.31 3.68 -2.21
C GLN A 82 0.95 3.56 -3.59
N VAL A 83 2.19 4.01 -3.74
CA VAL A 83 2.89 3.92 -5.02
C VAL A 83 3.15 2.45 -5.38
N TYR A 84 2.54 2.03 -6.48
CA TYR A 84 2.67 0.68 -7.04
C TYR A 84 2.99 0.79 -8.53
N ASN A 85 4.23 1.16 -8.83
CA ASN A 85 4.66 1.57 -10.17
C ASN A 85 5.65 0.61 -10.82
N ASN A 86 5.59 -0.68 -10.48
CA ASN A 86 6.49 -1.70 -11.00
C ASN A 86 7.97 -1.45 -10.63
N ALA A 87 8.22 -0.97 -9.41
CA ALA A 87 9.58 -0.90 -8.88
C ALA A 87 10.25 -2.28 -8.91
N LYS A 88 11.56 -2.27 -9.12
CA LYS A 88 12.33 -3.51 -9.09
C LYS A 88 12.34 -4.06 -7.66
N GLU A 89 11.85 -5.28 -7.51
CA GLU A 89 11.97 -6.01 -6.24
C GLU A 89 13.45 -6.15 -5.87
N ASN A 90 13.76 -5.99 -4.57
CA ASN A 90 15.10 -6.23 -4.05
C ASN A 90 15.06 -7.19 -2.87
N GLU A 91 16.20 -7.80 -2.57
CA GLU A 91 16.33 -8.84 -1.56
C GLU A 91 16.10 -8.29 -0.14
N SER A 92 16.60 -7.09 0.15
CA SER A 92 16.48 -6.46 1.47
C SER A 92 15.01 -6.19 1.83
N SER A 93 14.25 -5.57 0.91
CA SER A 93 12.81 -5.35 1.09
C SER A 93 12.03 -6.65 1.18
N THR A 94 12.37 -7.65 0.35
CA THR A 94 11.71 -8.97 0.37
C THR A 94 11.90 -9.65 1.72
N LYS A 95 13.12 -9.71 2.25
CA LYS A 95 13.41 -10.27 3.59
C LYS A 95 12.67 -9.53 4.70
N ALA A 96 12.59 -8.20 4.63
CA ALA A 96 11.86 -7.39 5.61
C ALA A 96 10.35 -7.68 5.59
N ILE A 97 9.75 -7.82 4.41
CA ILE A 97 8.34 -8.19 4.22
C ILE A 97 8.08 -9.58 4.81
N GLU A 98 8.91 -10.57 4.47
CA GLU A 98 8.78 -11.94 4.95
C GLU A 98 8.95 -12.05 6.47
N ALA A 99 9.93 -11.35 7.05
CA ALA A 99 10.16 -11.30 8.50
C ALA A 99 9.01 -10.64 9.28
N THR A 100 8.18 -9.86 8.61
CA THR A 100 7.01 -9.19 9.19
C THR A 100 5.68 -9.70 8.63
N SER A 101 5.68 -10.83 7.96
CA SER A 101 4.49 -11.38 7.31
C SER A 101 3.30 -11.47 8.27
N GLY A 102 2.14 -11.01 7.82
CA GLY A 102 0.91 -10.98 8.61
C GLY A 102 0.86 -9.95 9.73
N LYS A 103 1.96 -9.25 10.05
CA LYS A 103 1.95 -8.22 11.11
C LYS A 103 1.31 -6.93 10.62
N VAL A 104 0.35 -6.41 11.39
CA VAL A 104 -0.38 -5.16 11.14
C VAL A 104 -0.52 -4.37 12.43
N LEU A 105 -0.69 -3.05 12.32
CA LEU A 105 -0.98 -2.16 13.44
C LEU A 105 -2.48 -2.13 13.68
N MET A 106 -2.88 -2.41 14.91
CA MET A 106 -4.29 -2.49 15.31
C MET A 106 -4.60 -1.50 16.42
N ASN A 107 -5.82 -0.97 16.42
CA ASN A 107 -6.42 -0.27 17.54
C ASN A 107 -7.89 -0.69 17.66
N ASP A 108 -8.34 -1.00 18.87
CA ASP A 108 -9.71 -1.45 19.15
C ASP A 108 -10.22 -2.56 18.21
N GLY A 109 -9.35 -3.55 17.93
CA GLY A 109 -9.68 -4.70 17.09
C GLY A 109 -9.75 -4.42 15.58
N LYS A 110 -9.35 -3.22 15.12
CA LYS A 110 -9.35 -2.82 13.71
C LYS A 110 -7.97 -2.36 13.26
N PRO A 111 -7.56 -2.60 12.00
CA PRO A 111 -6.37 -1.99 11.45
C PRO A 111 -6.50 -0.46 11.46
N ILE A 112 -5.46 0.22 11.92
CA ILE A 112 -5.41 1.68 11.91
C ILE A 112 -5.23 2.21 10.47
N ASP A 113 -5.52 3.49 10.27
CA ASP A 113 -5.16 4.20 9.05
C ASP A 113 -3.68 4.60 9.10
N ALA A 114 -2.81 3.65 8.82
CA ALA A 114 -1.35 3.77 8.98
C ALA A 114 -0.74 4.64 7.86
N LYS A 115 -1.08 5.92 7.85
CA LYS A 115 -0.48 6.90 6.92
C LYS A 115 1.00 7.07 7.21
N TYR A 116 1.78 7.23 6.15
CA TYR A 116 3.22 7.51 6.24
C TYR A 116 3.62 8.54 5.18
N PHE A 117 4.76 9.15 5.36
CA PHE A 117 5.30 10.20 4.49
C PHE A 117 6.83 10.21 4.56
N SER A 118 7.49 10.80 3.57
CA SER A 118 8.95 10.76 3.42
C SER A 118 9.69 11.70 4.36
N THR A 119 9.10 12.83 4.75
CA THR A 119 9.82 13.89 5.45
C THR A 119 8.92 14.62 6.43
N SER A 120 9.43 14.89 7.63
CA SER A 120 8.80 15.78 8.61
C SER A 120 9.81 16.79 9.14
N SER A 121 9.32 17.85 9.80
CA SER A 121 10.14 18.84 10.52
C SER A 121 10.55 18.38 11.93
N GLY A 122 10.38 17.08 12.23
CA GLY A 122 10.66 16.49 13.55
C GLY A 122 9.43 16.29 14.42
N PHE A 123 8.28 16.80 14.00
CA PHE A 123 7.00 16.64 14.69
C PHE A 123 5.94 16.09 13.76
N THR A 124 5.02 15.30 14.30
CA THR A 124 3.83 14.82 13.61
C THR A 124 2.60 15.21 14.38
N GLU A 125 1.51 15.49 13.66
CA GLU A 125 0.21 15.80 14.27
C GLU A 125 -0.43 14.53 14.83
N ALA A 126 -1.06 14.64 16.01
CA ALA A 126 -1.85 13.53 16.54
C ALA A 126 -3.09 13.29 15.68
N ALA A 127 -3.41 12.02 15.41
CA ALA A 127 -4.51 11.62 14.51
C ALA A 127 -5.88 12.26 14.86
N LYS A 128 -6.13 12.55 16.15
CA LYS A 128 -7.36 13.21 16.63
C LYS A 128 -7.56 14.63 16.08
N TYR A 129 -6.51 15.28 15.60
CA TYR A 129 -6.58 16.63 15.01
C TYR A 129 -6.65 16.61 13.48
N HIS A 130 -6.61 15.44 12.88
CA HIS A 130 -6.72 15.33 11.44
C HIS A 130 -8.19 15.55 11.03
N PRO A 131 -8.48 16.48 10.09
CA PRO A 131 -9.86 16.82 9.70
C PRO A 131 -10.59 15.69 8.95
N PHE A 132 -9.94 14.57 8.72
CA PHE A 132 -10.55 13.37 8.16
C PHE A 132 -11.05 12.49 9.30
N SER A 133 -12.17 12.89 9.89
CA SER A 133 -12.99 11.98 10.69
C SER A 133 -13.50 10.86 9.79
N PHE A 134 -13.36 9.65 10.22
CA PHE A 134 -13.71 8.39 9.57
C PHE A 134 -15.16 8.03 9.87
#